data_bbb39471626e041a6f9d78db9145a8f4
#
_entry.id   bbb39471626e041a6f9d78db9145a8f4
#
_cell.length_a   1.000
_cell.length_b   1.000
_cell.length_c   1.000
_cell.angle_alpha   90.00
_cell.angle_beta   90.00
_cell.angle_gamma   90.00
#
_symmetry.space_group_name_H-M   'P 1'
#
loop_
_entity.id
_entity.type
_entity.pdbx_description
1 polymer ?
#
loop_
_entity_poly.entity_id
_entity_poly.type
_entity_poly.pdbx_seq_one_letter_code
_entity_poly.pdbx_strand_id
1 'polypeptide(L)'
;MSEKTPVYLLMVTVSNNNKYYRMIPHGDTFEAEYGRVGAVCQRRCYSMSQWDKKYKEKIKKGYVDQTHLVQDLIQKESVKSHDGYKEIENRAIAEIVQRLQDMARQKIQANYKVASQQVTQAMVDEAQNVIDNLMGKETVEDFNNALLTLFTIIPRKMANVNSHLSRSKDDFAKILKDEQDLLDVMRGQVITHTVQNEPERVEENKDETIIEAMGLIFEEVDSSEVEMIKEKLGEISNRFHKAWRVRNIRTQKRFDDFVEKEGIKTRKLLWHGSRNENWWSIINTGLVLRPTNAVITGKLYGMGTYFAPKARKSLGYTSVSGSYWAHGNDTFGFMALMDVAYGTPFDVYDFNSKYYNMNYENLQKFKEGANCLHAHAGACLGGYSSLKNDEIVVYKEEQCTIKYLVELR
;
A
#
# COMPACT_ATOMS: atom_id res chain seq x y z
N MET A 1 -23.26 -28.04 23.87
CA MET A 1 -21.82 -27.92 23.47
C MET A 1 -21.73 -26.63 22.70
N SER A 2 -20.78 -25.75 23.00
CA SER A 2 -20.58 -24.53 22.20
C SER A 2 -20.23 -24.93 20.76
N GLU A 3 -20.90 -24.35 19.81
CA GLU A 3 -20.65 -24.56 18.38
C GLU A 3 -19.19 -24.20 18.08
N LYS A 4 -18.43 -25.14 17.51
CA LYS A 4 -17.01 -24.90 17.15
C LYS A 4 -16.98 -24.04 15.90
N THR A 5 -16.15 -23.00 15.92
CA THR A 5 -15.88 -22.15 14.76
C THR A 5 -14.70 -22.68 13.96
N PRO A 6 -14.61 -22.41 12.62
CA PRO A 6 -13.44 -22.76 11.85
C PRO A 6 -12.15 -22.19 12.44
N VAL A 7 -11.06 -22.97 12.32
CA VAL A 7 -9.73 -22.62 12.81
C VAL A 7 -8.72 -22.57 11.66
N TYR A 8 -7.86 -21.58 11.67
CA TYR A 8 -6.80 -21.42 10.67
C TYR A 8 -5.42 -21.30 11.31
N LEU A 9 -4.59 -22.30 11.08
CA LEU A 9 -3.26 -22.41 11.66
C LEU A 9 -2.19 -22.32 10.58
N LEU A 10 -1.12 -21.57 10.85
CA LEU A 10 0.02 -21.38 9.94
C LEU A 10 1.35 -21.72 10.60
N MET A 11 2.30 -22.23 9.83
CA MET A 11 3.66 -22.48 10.26
C MET A 11 4.66 -22.05 9.17
N VAL A 12 5.46 -21.04 9.47
CA VAL A 12 6.57 -20.59 8.61
C VAL A 12 7.86 -20.62 9.44
N THR A 13 8.91 -21.29 8.95
CA THR A 13 10.18 -21.44 9.69
C THR A 13 11.38 -21.39 8.76
N VAL A 14 12.55 -21.08 9.31
CA VAL A 14 13.86 -21.14 8.62
C VAL A 14 14.19 -22.54 8.08
N SER A 15 13.60 -23.61 8.63
CA SER A 15 13.72 -24.97 8.12
C SER A 15 12.83 -25.24 6.90
N ASN A 16 12.48 -24.18 6.17
CA ASN A 16 11.67 -24.22 4.96
C ASN A 16 10.25 -24.80 5.16
N ASN A 17 9.67 -24.70 6.39
CA ASN A 17 8.25 -24.94 6.56
C ASN A 17 7.48 -23.69 6.09
N ASN A 18 6.46 -23.92 5.29
CA ASN A 18 5.49 -22.93 4.85
C ASN A 18 4.16 -23.68 4.67
N LYS A 19 3.49 -23.97 5.77
CA LYS A 19 2.37 -24.91 5.85
C LYS A 19 1.18 -24.28 6.54
N TYR A 20 -0.01 -24.68 6.11
CA TYR A 20 -1.26 -24.33 6.76
C TYR A 20 -2.03 -25.58 7.20
N TYR A 21 -2.91 -25.40 8.17
CA TYR A 21 -3.84 -26.41 8.65
C TYR A 21 -5.16 -25.70 9.02
N ARG A 22 -6.20 -25.95 8.24
CA ARG A 22 -7.55 -25.39 8.46
C ARG A 22 -8.45 -26.49 9.03
N MET A 23 -9.26 -26.17 10.01
CA MET A 23 -10.25 -27.09 10.60
C MET A 23 -11.64 -26.48 10.37
N ILE A 24 -12.53 -27.20 9.69
CA ILE A 24 -13.85 -26.70 9.29
C ILE A 24 -14.89 -27.63 9.92
N PRO A 25 -15.75 -27.15 10.87
CA PRO A 25 -16.72 -27.99 11.54
C PRO A 25 -17.92 -28.31 10.61
N HIS A 26 -18.42 -29.54 10.69
CA HIS A 26 -19.59 -30.06 9.99
C HIS A 26 -20.41 -30.93 10.94
N GLY A 27 -21.11 -30.35 11.88
CA GLY A 27 -21.90 -31.08 12.89
C GLY A 27 -21.04 -32.00 13.74
N ASP A 28 -21.24 -33.32 13.65
CA ASP A 28 -20.49 -34.32 14.42
C ASP A 28 -19.09 -34.64 13.90
N THR A 29 -18.71 -34.04 12.77
CA THR A 29 -17.38 -34.20 12.14
C THR A 29 -16.76 -32.85 11.84
N PHE A 30 -15.46 -32.87 11.51
CA PHE A 30 -14.80 -31.72 10.89
C PHE A 30 -13.87 -32.17 9.77
N GLU A 31 -13.77 -31.32 8.75
CA GLU A 31 -12.79 -31.45 7.69
C GLU A 31 -11.48 -30.73 8.08
N ALA A 32 -10.36 -31.42 7.97
CA ALA A 32 -9.05 -30.83 8.05
C ALA A 32 -8.49 -30.67 6.64
N GLU A 33 -8.27 -29.43 6.23
CA GLU A 33 -7.57 -29.06 5.00
C GLU A 33 -6.16 -28.59 5.32
N TYR A 34 -5.15 -29.16 4.68
CA TYR A 34 -3.76 -28.85 5.01
C TYR A 34 -2.81 -29.07 3.83
N GLY A 35 -1.64 -28.43 3.91
CA GLY A 35 -0.62 -28.54 2.89
C GLY A 35 0.43 -27.46 3.00
N ARG A 36 1.29 -27.39 1.96
CA ARG A 36 2.17 -26.25 1.78
C ARG A 36 1.38 -25.07 1.21
N VAL A 37 1.62 -23.86 1.70
CA VAL A 37 1.02 -22.66 1.14
C VAL A 37 1.42 -22.55 -0.34
N GLY A 38 0.42 -22.48 -1.23
CA GLY A 38 0.65 -22.42 -2.68
C GLY A 38 0.58 -23.76 -3.42
N ALA A 39 0.59 -24.91 -2.73
CA ALA A 39 0.45 -26.24 -3.31
C ALA A 39 -0.98 -26.78 -3.24
N VAL A 40 -1.20 -27.91 -3.90
CA VAL A 40 -2.48 -28.64 -3.81
C VAL A 40 -2.71 -29.06 -2.37
N CYS A 41 -3.92 -28.82 -1.84
CA CYS A 41 -4.30 -29.16 -0.49
C CYS A 41 -4.60 -30.66 -0.35
N GLN A 42 -4.39 -31.18 0.86
CA GLN A 42 -4.89 -32.49 1.29
C GLN A 42 -6.09 -32.25 2.22
N ARG A 43 -7.09 -33.11 2.13
CA ARG A 43 -8.30 -33.05 2.96
C ARG A 43 -8.51 -34.36 3.70
N ARG A 44 -8.96 -34.28 4.95
CA ARG A 44 -9.27 -35.44 5.77
C ARG A 44 -10.38 -35.09 6.75
N CYS A 45 -11.39 -35.99 6.81
CA CYS A 45 -12.50 -35.89 7.76
C CYS A 45 -12.15 -36.61 9.07
N TYR A 46 -12.55 -36.01 10.21
CA TYR A 46 -12.38 -36.55 11.56
C TYR A 46 -13.67 -36.36 12.37
N SER A 47 -13.89 -37.23 13.37
CA SER A 47 -14.94 -37.00 14.36
C SER A 47 -14.67 -35.73 15.18
N MET A 48 -15.72 -34.98 15.50
CA MET A 48 -15.65 -33.77 16.34
C MET A 48 -14.98 -34.03 17.71
N SER A 49 -15.09 -35.25 18.24
CA SER A 49 -14.39 -35.66 19.47
C SER A 49 -12.88 -35.54 19.41
N GLN A 50 -12.28 -35.49 18.21
CA GLN A 50 -10.85 -35.35 17.99
C GLN A 50 -10.39 -33.89 17.81
N TRP A 51 -11.33 -32.91 17.77
CA TRP A 51 -11.03 -31.51 17.49
C TRP A 51 -9.93 -30.93 18.37
N ASP A 52 -10.14 -30.94 19.68
CA ASP A 52 -9.20 -30.32 20.63
C ASP A 52 -7.83 -31.05 20.64
N LYS A 53 -7.84 -32.37 20.42
CA LYS A 53 -6.60 -33.15 20.30
C LYS A 53 -5.82 -32.73 19.07
N LYS A 54 -6.47 -32.59 17.92
CA LYS A 54 -5.83 -32.18 16.66
C LYS A 54 -5.31 -30.75 16.71
N TYR A 55 -6.09 -29.84 17.27
CA TYR A 55 -5.68 -28.45 17.49
C TYR A 55 -4.40 -28.39 18.34
N LYS A 56 -4.43 -28.98 19.54
CA LYS A 56 -3.27 -29.01 20.45
C LYS A 56 -2.04 -29.67 19.84
N GLU A 57 -2.20 -30.74 19.06
CA GLU A 57 -1.13 -31.39 18.33
C GLU A 57 -0.44 -30.42 17.36
N LYS A 58 -1.20 -29.60 16.64
CA LYS A 58 -0.65 -28.64 15.69
C LYS A 58 0.06 -27.48 16.39
N ILE A 59 -0.54 -26.91 17.43
CA ILE A 59 0.12 -25.87 18.24
C ILE A 59 1.45 -26.38 18.80
N LYS A 60 1.46 -27.60 19.35
CA LYS A 60 2.71 -28.24 19.85
C LYS A 60 3.77 -28.43 18.77
N LYS A 61 3.37 -28.57 17.49
CA LYS A 61 4.28 -28.67 16.33
C LYS A 61 4.76 -27.30 15.82
N GLY A 62 4.41 -26.20 16.47
CA GLY A 62 4.85 -24.84 16.11
C GLY A 62 3.95 -24.14 15.10
N TYR A 63 2.70 -24.61 14.90
CA TYR A 63 1.72 -23.83 14.18
C TYR A 63 1.22 -22.67 15.05
N VAL A 64 1.05 -21.50 14.46
CA VAL A 64 0.47 -20.30 15.06
C VAL A 64 -1.01 -20.21 14.68
N ASP A 65 -1.87 -19.91 15.64
CA ASP A 65 -3.30 -19.69 15.40
C ASP A 65 -3.51 -18.28 14.84
N GLN A 66 -3.98 -18.20 13.61
CA GLN A 66 -4.30 -16.98 12.87
C GLN A 66 -5.81 -16.86 12.59
N THR A 67 -6.63 -17.58 13.33
CA THR A 67 -8.09 -17.60 13.15
C THR A 67 -8.71 -16.21 13.27
N HIS A 68 -8.21 -15.38 14.20
CA HIS A 68 -8.70 -14.01 14.40
C HIS A 68 -8.55 -13.12 13.17
N LEU A 69 -7.52 -13.38 12.33
CA LEU A 69 -7.27 -12.60 11.11
C LEU A 69 -8.26 -12.91 9.98
N VAL A 70 -8.90 -14.08 10.03
CA VAL A 70 -9.82 -14.56 8.98
C VAL A 70 -11.27 -14.64 9.44
N GLN A 71 -11.61 -14.17 10.65
CA GLN A 71 -12.98 -14.26 11.20
C GLN A 71 -14.03 -13.62 10.30
N ASP A 72 -13.73 -12.45 9.74
CA ASP A 72 -14.63 -11.76 8.81
C ASP A 72 -14.92 -12.57 7.54
N LEU A 73 -13.94 -13.35 7.06
CA LEU A 73 -14.11 -14.20 5.90
C LEU A 73 -14.98 -15.42 6.22
N ILE A 74 -14.82 -16.00 7.43
CA ILE A 74 -15.58 -17.15 7.89
C ILE A 74 -17.06 -16.79 8.04
N GLN A 75 -17.36 -15.59 8.53
CA GLN A 75 -18.73 -15.09 8.65
C GLN A 75 -19.35 -14.74 7.30
N LYS A 76 -18.53 -14.34 6.31
CA LYS A 76 -18.98 -13.92 4.96
C LYS A 76 -19.09 -15.06 3.94
N GLU A 77 -18.58 -16.27 4.20
CA GLU A 77 -18.79 -17.43 3.30
C GLU A 77 -20.28 -17.76 3.10
N SER A 78 -21.16 -17.21 3.92
CA SER A 78 -22.63 -17.33 3.77
C SER A 78 -23.28 -16.21 2.94
N VAL A 79 -22.56 -15.16 2.58
CA VAL A 79 -23.08 -14.04 1.79
C VAL A 79 -22.48 -14.10 0.38
N LYS A 80 -23.35 -14.35 -0.61
CA LYS A 80 -22.95 -14.30 -2.03
C LYS A 80 -22.46 -12.89 -2.35
N SER A 81 -21.30 -12.77 -3.03
CA SER A 81 -20.84 -11.52 -3.63
C SER A 81 -21.94 -10.97 -4.54
N HIS A 82 -22.41 -9.76 -4.28
CA HIS A 82 -23.39 -9.11 -5.11
C HIS A 82 -22.69 -8.24 -6.18
N ASP A 83 -22.88 -8.60 -7.46
CA ASP A 83 -22.62 -7.74 -8.62
C ASP A 83 -23.74 -6.66 -8.74
N GLY A 84 -24.02 -5.93 -7.66
CA GLY A 84 -25.17 -5.03 -7.56
C GLY A 84 -24.91 -3.57 -7.95
N TYR A 85 -23.68 -3.23 -8.33
CA TYR A 85 -23.34 -1.86 -8.72
C TYR A 85 -23.65 -1.62 -10.21
N LYS A 86 -24.06 -0.36 -10.52
CA LYS A 86 -24.22 0.09 -11.89
C LYS A 86 -22.89 0.04 -12.64
N GLU A 87 -22.93 -0.31 -13.92
CA GLU A 87 -21.75 -0.22 -14.79
C GLU A 87 -21.31 1.24 -14.98
N ILE A 88 -20.01 1.45 -15.08
CA ILE A 88 -19.44 2.78 -15.40
C ILE A 88 -19.71 3.04 -16.89
N GLU A 89 -20.62 3.95 -17.18
CA GLU A 89 -21.08 4.26 -18.54
C GLU A 89 -19.96 4.84 -19.43
N ASN A 90 -19.09 5.67 -18.88
CA ASN A 90 -17.95 6.18 -19.62
C ASN A 90 -16.90 5.09 -19.79
N ARG A 91 -16.79 4.58 -21.02
CA ARG A 91 -15.87 3.49 -21.38
C ARG A 91 -14.40 3.82 -21.03
N ALA A 92 -13.95 5.05 -21.26
CA ALA A 92 -12.57 5.46 -20.97
C ALA A 92 -12.28 5.44 -19.45
N ILE A 93 -13.28 5.77 -18.63
CA ILE A 93 -13.18 5.67 -17.17
C ILE A 93 -13.25 4.21 -16.71
N ALA A 94 -14.18 3.42 -17.27
CA ALA A 94 -14.26 1.99 -16.98
C ALA A 94 -12.93 1.28 -17.26
N GLU A 95 -12.31 1.54 -18.41
CA GLU A 95 -11.02 0.96 -18.81
C GLU A 95 -9.88 1.32 -17.85
N ILE A 96 -9.75 2.59 -17.42
CA ILE A 96 -8.68 2.95 -16.48
C ILE A 96 -8.90 2.38 -15.09
N VAL A 97 -10.12 2.40 -14.58
CA VAL A 97 -10.46 1.81 -13.27
C VAL A 97 -10.15 0.31 -13.27
N GLN A 98 -10.59 -0.42 -14.30
CA GLN A 98 -10.30 -1.84 -14.44
C GLN A 98 -8.79 -2.11 -14.50
N ARG A 99 -8.02 -1.35 -15.29
CA ARG A 99 -6.56 -1.50 -15.39
C ARG A 99 -5.87 -1.31 -14.04
N LEU A 100 -6.24 -0.28 -13.28
CA LEU A 100 -5.66 -0.01 -11.96
C LEU A 100 -5.94 -1.15 -10.98
N GLN A 101 -7.17 -1.68 -10.97
CA GLN A 101 -7.55 -2.81 -10.13
C GLN A 101 -6.82 -4.10 -10.53
N ASP A 102 -6.68 -4.36 -11.83
CA ASP A 102 -6.03 -5.56 -12.34
C ASP A 102 -4.53 -5.58 -12.03
N MET A 103 -3.84 -4.44 -12.16
CA MET A 103 -2.43 -4.32 -11.77
C MET A 103 -2.23 -4.63 -10.28
N ALA A 104 -3.09 -4.11 -9.41
CA ALA A 104 -3.06 -4.40 -7.98
C ALA A 104 -3.34 -5.90 -7.71
N ARG A 105 -4.38 -6.48 -8.32
CA ARG A 105 -4.71 -7.92 -8.18
C ARG A 105 -3.57 -8.82 -8.65
N GLN A 106 -2.99 -8.55 -9.82
CA GLN A 106 -1.88 -9.33 -10.37
C GLN A 106 -0.68 -9.32 -9.43
N LYS A 107 -0.35 -8.18 -8.82
CA LYS A 107 0.73 -8.07 -7.85
C LYS A 107 0.47 -8.95 -6.62
N ILE A 108 -0.74 -8.93 -6.08
CA ILE A 108 -1.14 -9.76 -4.94
C ILE A 108 -1.07 -11.24 -5.32
N GLN A 109 -1.69 -11.64 -6.43
CA GLN A 109 -1.73 -13.02 -6.88
C GLN A 109 -0.35 -13.61 -7.21
N ALA A 110 0.59 -12.80 -7.69
CA ALA A 110 1.95 -13.24 -7.95
C ALA A 110 2.70 -13.62 -6.65
N ASN A 111 2.44 -12.90 -5.56
CA ASN A 111 3.18 -13.05 -4.30
C ASN A 111 2.46 -13.90 -3.25
N TYR A 112 1.13 -13.88 -3.23
CA TYR A 112 0.35 -14.56 -2.19
C TYR A 112 -0.53 -15.66 -2.76
N LYS A 113 -0.79 -16.68 -1.93
CA LYS A 113 -1.81 -17.71 -2.25
C LYS A 113 -3.22 -17.21 -1.99
N VAL A 114 -3.38 -16.31 -1.05
CA VAL A 114 -4.69 -15.69 -0.78
C VAL A 114 -5.15 -14.95 -2.03
N ALA A 115 -6.35 -15.28 -2.51
CA ALA A 115 -7.02 -14.41 -3.45
C ALA A 115 -7.12 -13.01 -2.82
N SER A 116 -7.06 -11.97 -3.64
CA SER A 116 -7.21 -10.59 -3.12
C SER A 116 -8.47 -10.41 -2.25
N GLN A 117 -9.50 -11.21 -2.51
CA GLN A 117 -10.76 -11.29 -1.76
C GLN A 117 -10.63 -11.91 -0.36
N GLN A 118 -9.50 -12.53 -0.03
CA GLN A 118 -9.24 -13.18 1.25
C GLN A 118 -8.29 -12.38 2.16
N VAL A 119 -7.86 -11.19 1.75
CA VAL A 119 -7.10 -10.29 2.61
C VAL A 119 -8.09 -9.46 3.43
N THR A 120 -7.95 -9.50 4.75
CA THR A 120 -8.78 -8.72 5.69
C THR A 120 -8.06 -7.45 6.14
N GLN A 121 -8.82 -6.49 6.67
CA GLN A 121 -8.23 -5.30 7.29
C GLN A 121 -7.33 -5.68 8.47
N ALA A 122 -7.74 -6.65 9.29
CA ALA A 122 -6.96 -7.15 10.42
C ALA A 122 -5.58 -7.69 9.98
N MET A 123 -5.52 -8.45 8.86
CA MET A 123 -4.24 -8.90 8.29
C MET A 123 -3.35 -7.73 7.90
N VAL A 124 -3.92 -6.71 7.25
CA VAL A 124 -3.16 -5.53 6.79
C VAL A 124 -2.63 -4.73 7.98
N ASP A 125 -3.43 -4.53 9.02
CA ASP A 125 -3.04 -3.75 10.18
C ASP A 125 -1.98 -4.47 11.02
N GLU A 126 -2.12 -5.77 11.24
CA GLU A 126 -1.15 -6.57 11.98
C GLU A 126 0.17 -6.71 11.19
N ALA A 127 0.11 -6.90 9.87
CA ALA A 127 1.29 -6.91 9.01
C ALA A 127 2.02 -5.56 9.03
N GLN A 128 1.29 -4.43 9.05
CA GLN A 128 1.89 -3.11 9.16
C GLN A 128 2.68 -2.96 10.47
N ASN A 129 2.11 -3.40 11.59
CA ASN A 129 2.80 -3.35 12.88
C ASN A 129 4.12 -4.13 12.85
N VAL A 130 4.15 -5.29 12.16
CA VAL A 130 5.40 -6.06 12.01
C VAL A 130 6.40 -5.34 11.12
N ILE A 131 5.97 -4.76 9.99
CA ILE A 131 6.86 -4.00 9.09
C ILE A 131 7.44 -2.78 9.83
N ASP A 132 6.64 -2.07 10.61
CA ASP A 132 7.11 -0.93 11.39
C ASP A 132 8.18 -1.35 12.42
N ASN A 133 8.00 -2.52 13.05
CA ASN A 133 8.99 -3.10 13.97
C ASN A 133 10.27 -3.59 13.28
N LEU A 134 10.21 -4.00 12.01
CA LEU A 134 11.40 -4.40 11.24
C LEU A 134 12.43 -3.28 11.13
N MET A 135 11.99 -2.02 11.07
CA MET A 135 12.88 -0.85 10.94
C MET A 135 13.82 -0.64 12.13
N GLY A 136 13.46 -1.17 13.30
CA GLY A 136 14.28 -1.10 14.50
C GLY A 136 15.20 -2.31 14.72
N LYS A 137 15.23 -3.30 13.81
CA LYS A 137 16.04 -4.51 13.99
C LYS A 137 17.50 -4.26 13.61
N GLU A 138 18.40 -4.64 14.52
CA GLU A 138 19.83 -4.44 14.34
C GLU A 138 20.57 -5.69 13.88
N THR A 139 20.00 -6.88 14.11
CA THR A 139 20.62 -8.14 13.71
C THR A 139 19.85 -8.83 12.58
N VAL A 140 20.55 -9.59 11.75
CA VAL A 140 19.92 -10.39 10.67
C VAL A 140 18.97 -11.43 11.25
N GLU A 141 19.30 -12.00 12.41
CA GLU A 141 18.46 -12.98 13.08
C GLU A 141 17.12 -12.37 13.54
N ASP A 142 17.14 -11.24 14.25
CA ASP A 142 15.93 -10.56 14.71
C ASP A 142 15.07 -10.05 13.54
N PHE A 143 15.71 -9.55 12.49
CA PHE A 143 15.03 -9.13 11.28
C PHE A 143 14.32 -10.31 10.60
N ASN A 144 15.00 -11.44 10.45
CA ASN A 144 14.43 -12.65 9.85
C ASN A 144 13.32 -13.26 10.70
N ASN A 145 13.44 -13.24 12.03
CA ASN A 145 12.37 -13.70 12.93
C ASN A 145 11.10 -12.86 12.76
N ALA A 146 11.24 -11.54 12.63
CA ALA A 146 10.10 -10.66 12.35
C ALA A 146 9.52 -10.90 10.93
N LEU A 147 10.34 -11.16 9.90
CA LEU A 147 9.85 -11.54 8.57
C LEU A 147 9.07 -12.87 8.61
N LEU A 148 9.54 -13.87 9.37
CA LEU A 148 8.81 -15.12 9.53
C LEU A 148 7.44 -14.88 10.18
N THR A 149 7.35 -13.98 11.16
CA THR A 149 6.07 -13.55 11.74
C THR A 149 5.18 -12.91 10.69
N LEU A 150 5.68 -11.97 9.88
CA LEU A 150 4.95 -11.35 8.78
C LEU A 150 4.37 -12.40 7.82
N PHE A 151 5.15 -13.41 7.47
CA PHE A 151 4.71 -14.47 6.55
C PHE A 151 3.67 -15.43 7.16
N THR A 152 3.48 -15.43 8.49
CA THR A 152 2.36 -16.12 9.14
C THR A 152 1.08 -15.30 9.20
N ILE A 153 1.17 -13.97 9.11
CA ILE A 153 0.02 -13.08 9.08
C ILE A 153 -0.64 -13.12 7.70
N ILE A 154 0.15 -12.91 6.64
CA ILE A 154 -0.33 -12.99 5.26
C ILE A 154 0.41 -14.12 4.54
N PRO A 155 -0.26 -15.27 4.30
CA PRO A 155 0.37 -16.45 3.74
C PRO A 155 0.91 -16.22 2.34
N ARG A 156 2.22 -16.36 2.18
CA ARG A 156 2.95 -16.12 0.93
C ARG A 156 3.26 -17.43 0.19
N LYS A 157 3.19 -17.40 -1.15
CA LYS A 157 3.72 -18.48 -2.00
C LYS A 157 5.24 -18.44 -1.95
N MET A 158 5.87 -19.41 -1.31
CA MET A 158 7.31 -19.54 -1.23
C MET A 158 7.74 -20.97 -1.57
N ALA A 159 8.52 -21.12 -2.62
CA ALA A 159 9.17 -22.39 -2.93
C ALA A 159 10.23 -22.71 -1.87
N ASN A 160 11.00 -21.70 -1.49
CA ASN A 160 11.97 -21.76 -0.40
C ASN A 160 11.85 -20.54 0.49
N VAL A 161 11.58 -20.72 1.78
CA VAL A 161 11.44 -19.63 2.76
C VAL A 161 12.73 -18.82 2.86
N ASN A 162 13.89 -19.47 2.83
CA ASN A 162 15.18 -18.80 3.00
C ASN A 162 15.51 -17.82 1.85
N SER A 163 14.90 -17.97 0.67
CA SER A 163 15.08 -17.02 -0.44
C SER A 163 14.40 -15.67 -0.21
N HIS A 164 13.51 -15.61 0.78
CA HIS A 164 12.79 -14.40 1.19
C HIS A 164 13.37 -13.76 2.46
N LEU A 165 14.38 -14.38 3.05
CA LEU A 165 15.03 -13.87 4.24
C LEU A 165 16.27 -13.05 3.88
N SER A 166 16.64 -12.14 4.78
CA SER A 166 17.85 -11.35 4.68
C SER A 166 19.10 -12.20 4.90
N ARG A 167 20.14 -11.95 4.13
CA ARG A 167 21.48 -12.57 4.30
C ARG A 167 22.46 -11.63 4.97
N SER A 168 22.25 -10.33 4.83
CA SER A 168 23.07 -9.27 5.42
C SER A 168 22.22 -8.06 5.75
N LYS A 169 22.76 -7.11 6.51
CA LYS A 169 22.07 -5.84 6.79
C LYS A 169 21.80 -5.02 5.52
N ASP A 170 22.58 -5.22 4.49
CA ASP A 170 22.42 -4.49 3.21
C ASP A 170 21.11 -4.87 2.50
N ASP A 171 20.55 -6.05 2.81
CA ASP A 171 19.28 -6.50 2.24
C ASP A 171 18.05 -5.81 2.90
N PHE A 172 18.21 -5.27 4.13
CA PHE A 172 17.08 -4.77 4.93
C PHE A 172 16.27 -3.69 4.19
N ALA A 173 16.95 -2.72 3.61
CA ALA A 173 16.30 -1.61 2.91
C ALA A 173 15.41 -2.09 1.76
N LYS A 174 15.94 -3.02 0.97
CA LYS A 174 15.22 -3.58 -0.17
C LYS A 174 14.03 -4.41 0.29
N ILE A 175 14.24 -5.32 1.25
CA ILE A 175 13.17 -6.20 1.76
C ILE A 175 12.05 -5.36 2.39
N LEU A 176 12.39 -4.38 3.24
CA LEU A 176 11.41 -3.49 3.85
C LEU A 176 10.58 -2.75 2.80
N LYS A 177 11.24 -2.22 1.78
CA LYS A 177 10.54 -1.52 0.70
C LYS A 177 9.60 -2.46 -0.05
N ASP A 178 10.07 -3.65 -0.43
CA ASP A 178 9.28 -4.61 -1.19
C ASP A 178 8.06 -5.11 -0.38
N GLU A 179 8.22 -5.35 0.93
CA GLU A 179 7.12 -5.75 1.83
C GLU A 179 6.12 -4.60 2.05
N GLN A 180 6.59 -3.37 2.23
CA GLN A 180 5.71 -2.20 2.37
C GLN A 180 4.92 -1.93 1.09
N ASP A 181 5.59 -1.90 -0.07
CA ASP A 181 4.93 -1.71 -1.37
C ASP A 181 3.82 -2.74 -1.59
N LEU A 182 4.08 -3.99 -1.20
CA LEU A 182 3.13 -5.07 -1.35
C LEU A 182 1.94 -4.95 -0.39
N LEU A 183 2.18 -4.54 0.85
CA LEU A 183 1.14 -4.31 1.84
C LEU A 183 0.24 -3.12 1.46
N ASP A 184 0.82 -2.07 0.88
CA ASP A 184 0.07 -0.90 0.41
C ASP A 184 -0.87 -1.26 -0.75
N VAL A 185 -0.45 -2.14 -1.67
CA VAL A 185 -1.33 -2.69 -2.71
C VAL A 185 -2.51 -3.47 -2.10
N MET A 186 -2.27 -4.29 -1.08
CA MET A 186 -3.30 -5.05 -0.38
C MET A 186 -4.32 -4.14 0.30
N ARG A 187 -3.88 -3.08 0.95
CA ARG A 187 -4.74 -2.09 1.62
C ARG A 187 -5.80 -1.52 0.66
N GLY A 188 -5.40 -1.16 -0.55
CA GLY A 188 -6.34 -0.67 -1.56
C GLY A 188 -7.38 -1.71 -1.98
N GLN A 189 -7.01 -2.99 -2.03
CA GLN A 189 -7.93 -4.08 -2.35
C GLN A 189 -8.92 -4.35 -1.22
N VAL A 190 -8.48 -4.30 0.03
CA VAL A 190 -9.38 -4.48 1.20
C VAL A 190 -10.50 -3.45 1.18
N ILE A 191 -10.21 -2.19 0.90
CA ILE A 191 -11.24 -1.14 0.80
C ILE A 191 -12.25 -1.48 -0.29
N THR A 192 -11.78 -1.89 -1.47
CA THR A 192 -12.67 -2.29 -2.57
C THR A 192 -13.61 -3.42 -2.15
N HIS A 193 -13.08 -4.45 -1.49
CA HIS A 193 -13.87 -5.59 -1.04
C HIS A 193 -14.83 -5.26 0.10
N THR A 194 -14.44 -4.35 1.00
CA THR A 194 -15.33 -3.90 2.07
C THR A 194 -16.57 -3.23 1.48
N VAL A 195 -16.38 -2.33 0.53
CA VAL A 195 -17.50 -1.65 -0.15
C VAL A 195 -18.36 -2.63 -0.95
N GLN A 196 -17.75 -3.57 -1.69
CA GLN A 196 -18.48 -4.58 -2.47
C GLN A 196 -19.31 -5.56 -1.62
N ASN A 197 -18.94 -5.75 -0.35
CA ASN A 197 -19.57 -6.75 0.52
C ASN A 197 -20.40 -6.14 1.67
N GLU A 198 -20.70 -4.84 1.66
CA GLU A 198 -21.60 -4.20 2.63
C GLU A 198 -23.06 -4.55 2.29
N PRO A 199 -23.73 -5.45 3.07
CA PRO A 199 -25.06 -5.95 2.70
C PRO A 199 -26.17 -4.88 2.76
N GLU A 200 -26.05 -3.89 3.64
CA GLU A 200 -27.06 -2.85 3.81
C GLU A 200 -27.10 -1.82 2.66
N ARG A 201 -25.99 -1.64 1.93
CA ARG A 201 -25.92 -0.74 0.76
C ARG A 201 -26.45 -1.37 -0.53
N VAL A 202 -26.43 -2.70 -0.64
CA VAL A 202 -26.72 -3.42 -1.90
C VAL A 202 -28.21 -3.33 -2.28
N GLU A 203 -29.11 -3.20 -1.31
CA GLU A 203 -30.57 -3.08 -1.60
C GLU A 203 -30.99 -1.64 -1.93
N GLU A 204 -30.26 -0.63 -1.44
CA GLU A 204 -30.59 0.78 -1.64
C GLU A 204 -29.94 1.44 -2.87
N ASN A 205 -28.79 0.93 -3.36
CA ASN A 205 -27.93 1.64 -4.33
C ASN A 205 -27.73 0.96 -5.67
N LYS A 206 -28.79 0.40 -6.28
CA LYS A 206 -28.72 -0.13 -7.68
C LYS A 206 -28.39 0.94 -8.74
N ASP A 207 -28.39 2.20 -8.37
CA ASP A 207 -28.13 3.34 -9.26
C ASP A 207 -26.69 3.89 -9.14
N GLU A 208 -25.85 3.37 -8.24
CA GLU A 208 -24.50 3.84 -7.95
C GLU A 208 -23.44 2.89 -8.52
N THR A 209 -22.38 3.46 -9.11
CA THR A 209 -21.21 2.68 -9.54
C THR A 209 -20.31 2.34 -8.35
N ILE A 210 -19.47 1.30 -8.49
CA ILE A 210 -18.50 0.93 -7.43
C ILE A 210 -17.57 2.08 -7.05
N ILE A 211 -17.14 2.90 -7.99
CA ILE A 211 -16.25 4.04 -7.71
C ILE A 211 -16.98 5.13 -6.92
N GLU A 212 -18.26 5.40 -7.20
CA GLU A 212 -19.08 6.33 -6.42
C GLU A 212 -19.27 5.83 -4.98
N ALA A 213 -19.60 4.55 -4.80
CA ALA A 213 -19.71 3.92 -3.48
C ALA A 213 -18.40 4.02 -2.68
N MET A 214 -17.25 3.98 -3.37
CA MET A 214 -15.94 4.19 -2.77
C MET A 214 -15.61 5.66 -2.51
N GLY A 215 -16.48 6.60 -2.90
CA GLY A 215 -16.24 8.03 -2.82
C GLY A 215 -15.18 8.53 -3.79
N LEU A 216 -15.06 7.88 -4.96
CA LEU A 216 -14.12 8.23 -6.02
C LEU A 216 -14.84 8.86 -7.21
N ILE A 217 -14.24 9.90 -7.76
CA ILE A 217 -14.69 10.55 -8.98
C ILE A 217 -13.56 10.50 -9.99
N PHE A 218 -13.85 9.98 -11.18
CA PHE A 218 -12.96 9.98 -12.32
C PHE A 218 -13.62 10.70 -13.48
N GLU A 219 -12.89 11.63 -14.10
CA GLU A 219 -13.36 12.38 -15.24
C GLU A 219 -12.23 12.51 -16.28
N GLU A 220 -12.61 12.59 -17.55
CA GLU A 220 -11.66 12.93 -18.59
C GLU A 220 -11.27 14.40 -18.46
N VAL A 221 -9.98 14.69 -18.70
CA VAL A 221 -9.47 16.07 -18.72
C VAL A 221 -9.85 16.76 -20.03
N ASP A 222 -10.12 18.04 -19.96
CA ASP A 222 -10.33 18.87 -21.15
C ASP A 222 -8.99 19.31 -21.81
N SER A 223 -9.09 19.98 -22.97
CA SER A 223 -7.91 20.41 -23.72
C SER A 223 -7.04 21.40 -22.95
N SER A 224 -7.63 22.27 -22.15
CA SER A 224 -6.89 23.27 -21.36
C SER A 224 -6.11 22.60 -20.22
N GLU A 225 -6.70 21.59 -19.61
CA GLU A 225 -6.03 20.77 -18.58
C GLU A 225 -4.90 19.92 -19.18
N VAL A 226 -5.10 19.38 -20.38
CA VAL A 226 -4.03 18.64 -21.10
C VAL A 226 -2.84 19.56 -21.35
N GLU A 227 -3.05 20.78 -21.82
CA GLU A 227 -1.96 21.73 -22.07
C GLU A 227 -1.26 22.13 -20.75
N MET A 228 -2.00 22.41 -19.69
CA MET A 228 -1.44 22.69 -18.36
C MET A 228 -0.62 21.49 -17.83
N ILE A 229 -1.10 20.26 -18.00
CA ILE A 229 -0.38 19.06 -17.59
C ILE A 229 0.91 18.89 -18.39
N LYS A 230 0.88 19.09 -19.71
CA LYS A 230 2.07 19.03 -20.58
C LYS A 230 3.09 20.10 -20.23
N GLU A 231 2.64 21.33 -19.92
CA GLU A 231 3.50 22.40 -19.44
C GLU A 231 4.23 21.97 -18.14
N LYS A 232 3.50 21.39 -17.20
CA LYS A 232 4.05 20.90 -15.94
C LYS A 232 4.98 19.67 -16.11
N LEU A 233 4.77 18.85 -17.15
CA LEU A 233 5.69 17.76 -17.50
C LEU A 233 7.03 18.30 -18.02
N GLY A 234 7.04 19.49 -18.64
CA GLY A 234 8.23 20.17 -19.11
C GLY A 234 9.04 19.30 -20.08
N GLU A 235 10.29 19.02 -19.77
CA GLU A 235 11.21 18.26 -20.62
C GLU A 235 10.78 16.83 -20.95
N ILE A 236 9.83 16.25 -20.21
CA ILE A 236 9.27 14.91 -20.46
C ILE A 236 7.85 14.95 -21.03
N SER A 237 7.40 16.10 -21.52
CA SER A 237 6.05 16.28 -22.10
C SER A 237 5.79 15.39 -23.32
N ASN A 238 6.83 15.01 -24.04
CA ASN A 238 6.76 14.05 -25.15
C ASN A 238 6.35 12.63 -24.71
N ARG A 239 6.43 12.30 -23.42
CA ARG A 239 5.98 11.04 -22.85
C ARG A 239 4.48 11.05 -22.46
N PHE A 240 3.81 12.20 -22.52
CA PHE A 240 2.40 12.29 -22.21
C PHE A 240 1.57 11.38 -23.12
N HIS A 241 0.76 10.50 -22.50
CA HIS A 241 -0.18 9.64 -23.24
C HIS A 241 -1.61 10.04 -22.96
N LYS A 242 -2.04 9.99 -21.69
CA LYS A 242 -3.41 10.30 -21.28
C LYS A 242 -3.42 10.83 -19.83
N ALA A 243 -4.47 11.55 -19.47
CA ALA A 243 -4.69 11.97 -18.09
C ALA A 243 -6.16 11.89 -17.71
N TRP A 244 -6.41 11.80 -16.41
CA TRP A 244 -7.74 11.81 -15.81
C TRP A 244 -7.74 12.75 -14.63
N ARG A 245 -8.81 13.50 -14.46
CA ARG A 245 -9.11 14.20 -13.21
C ARG A 245 -9.60 13.14 -12.23
N VAL A 246 -8.94 13.05 -11.09
CA VAL A 246 -9.25 12.07 -10.04
C VAL A 246 -9.49 12.78 -8.73
N ARG A 247 -10.58 12.46 -8.06
CA ARG A 247 -10.91 12.99 -6.75
C ARG A 247 -11.38 11.89 -5.84
N ASN A 248 -10.81 11.83 -4.64
CA ASN A 248 -11.33 11.03 -3.55
C ASN A 248 -11.99 11.98 -2.55
N ILE A 249 -13.29 11.86 -2.35
CA ILE A 249 -14.11 12.76 -1.52
C ILE A 249 -13.58 12.83 -0.08
N ARG A 250 -13.13 11.70 0.48
CA ARG A 250 -12.63 11.64 1.85
C ARG A 250 -11.28 12.35 2.01
N THR A 251 -10.33 12.09 1.10
CA THR A 251 -9.02 12.75 1.16
C THR A 251 -9.14 14.23 0.82
N GLN A 252 -10.02 14.58 -0.11
CA GLN A 252 -10.31 15.99 -0.45
C GLN A 252 -10.88 16.73 0.76
N LYS A 253 -11.86 16.14 1.44
CA LYS A 253 -12.43 16.76 2.65
C LYS A 253 -11.38 16.98 3.74
N ARG A 254 -10.58 15.95 4.05
CA ARG A 254 -9.48 16.07 5.04
C ARG A 254 -8.50 17.18 4.66
N PHE A 255 -8.18 17.28 3.38
CA PHE A 255 -7.28 18.32 2.86
C PHE A 255 -7.90 19.73 3.00
N ASP A 256 -9.16 19.92 2.63
CA ASP A 256 -9.85 21.19 2.71
C ASP A 256 -10.02 21.63 4.18
N ASP A 257 -10.43 20.72 5.06
CA ASP A 257 -10.53 20.95 6.51
C ASP A 257 -9.16 21.36 7.10
N PHE A 258 -8.07 20.72 6.67
CA PHE A 258 -6.71 21.05 7.10
C PHE A 258 -6.29 22.45 6.60
N VAL A 259 -6.50 22.75 5.32
CA VAL A 259 -6.17 24.04 4.71
C VAL A 259 -6.89 25.18 5.42
N GLU A 260 -8.17 24.99 5.74
CA GLU A 260 -8.98 25.98 6.46
C GLU A 260 -8.49 26.15 7.91
N LYS A 261 -8.34 25.05 8.65
CA LYS A 261 -7.92 25.04 10.04
C LYS A 261 -6.55 25.70 10.27
N GLU A 262 -5.59 25.37 9.41
CA GLU A 262 -4.21 25.88 9.52
C GLU A 262 -4.03 27.23 8.80
N GLY A 263 -5.08 27.75 8.14
CA GLY A 263 -5.04 29.03 7.42
C GLY A 263 -4.05 29.04 6.24
N ILE A 264 -3.88 27.90 5.57
CA ILE A 264 -2.91 27.74 4.48
C ILE A 264 -3.33 28.57 3.26
N LYS A 265 -2.51 29.55 2.89
CA LYS A 265 -2.77 30.42 1.74
C LYS A 265 -2.13 29.94 0.44
N THR A 266 -1.03 29.19 0.53
CA THR A 266 -0.26 28.73 -0.62
C THR A 266 -0.45 27.26 -0.84
N ARG A 267 -1.03 26.88 -1.98
CA ARG A 267 -1.16 25.50 -2.46
C ARG A 267 -0.33 25.35 -3.73
N LYS A 268 0.23 24.17 -3.94
CA LYS A 268 1.02 23.87 -5.15
C LYS A 268 0.59 22.54 -5.75
N LEU A 269 0.46 22.49 -7.07
CA LEU A 269 0.36 21.24 -7.82
C LEU A 269 1.77 20.69 -8.03
N LEU A 270 2.05 19.54 -7.38
CA LEU A 270 3.36 18.91 -7.37
C LEU A 270 3.27 17.46 -7.83
N TRP A 271 4.35 16.96 -8.40
CA TRP A 271 4.43 15.61 -8.91
C TRP A 271 4.75 14.60 -7.81
N HIS A 272 4.06 13.47 -7.87
CA HIS A 272 4.37 12.26 -7.13
C HIS A 272 4.43 11.07 -8.10
N GLY A 273 5.47 10.25 -7.98
CA GLY A 273 5.66 9.05 -8.78
C GLY A 273 5.59 7.80 -7.91
N SER A 274 4.91 6.77 -8.41
CA SER A 274 4.86 5.46 -7.78
C SER A 274 4.77 4.35 -8.84
N ARG A 275 4.93 3.10 -8.43
CA ARG A 275 4.76 1.94 -9.31
C ARG A 275 3.31 1.77 -9.73
N ASN A 276 3.08 1.18 -10.90
CA ASN A 276 1.75 1.02 -11.49
C ASN A 276 0.76 0.32 -10.55
N GLU A 277 1.19 -0.74 -9.87
CA GLU A 277 0.39 -1.52 -8.95
C GLU A 277 -0.08 -0.78 -7.70
N ASN A 278 0.59 0.32 -7.32
CA ASN A 278 0.28 1.08 -6.11
C ASN A 278 -0.86 2.10 -6.31
N TRP A 279 -1.14 2.49 -7.55
CA TRP A 279 -2.05 3.62 -7.81
C TRP A 279 -3.47 3.37 -7.35
N TRP A 280 -3.97 2.14 -7.47
CA TRP A 280 -5.30 1.82 -6.94
C TRP A 280 -5.38 2.08 -5.44
N SER A 281 -4.37 1.69 -4.68
CA SER A 281 -4.29 1.98 -3.24
C SER A 281 -4.17 3.47 -2.96
N ILE A 282 -3.24 4.18 -3.63
CA ILE A 282 -3.02 5.62 -3.45
C ILE A 282 -4.30 6.43 -3.71
N ILE A 283 -5.05 6.09 -4.75
CA ILE A 283 -6.32 6.75 -5.07
C ILE A 283 -7.36 6.51 -3.98
N ASN A 284 -7.40 5.31 -3.40
CA ASN A 284 -8.38 4.94 -2.38
C ASN A 284 -8.06 5.50 -0.98
N THR A 285 -6.80 5.50 -0.59
CA THR A 285 -6.38 5.87 0.78
C THR A 285 -5.78 7.26 0.89
N GLY A 286 -5.31 7.83 -0.21
CA GLY A 286 -4.34 8.91 -0.22
C GLY A 286 -2.91 8.39 -0.02
N LEU A 287 -1.95 9.30 0.03
CA LEU A 287 -0.57 8.99 0.41
C LEU A 287 -0.48 8.89 1.92
N VAL A 288 -0.06 7.73 2.40
CA VAL A 288 0.01 7.42 3.84
C VAL A 288 1.42 7.65 4.35
N LEU A 289 1.53 8.32 5.49
CA LEU A 289 2.81 8.47 6.18
C LEU A 289 3.22 7.12 6.79
N ARG A 290 4.51 6.81 6.66
CA ARG A 290 5.08 5.57 7.20
C ARG A 290 6.28 5.91 8.06
N PRO A 291 6.48 5.20 9.19
CA PRO A 291 7.73 5.25 9.91
C PRO A 291 8.90 5.06 8.94
N THR A 292 9.97 5.79 9.12
CA THR A 292 11.14 5.71 8.25
C THR A 292 12.39 5.52 9.08
N ASN A 293 13.27 4.66 8.58
CA ASN A 293 14.67 4.70 8.95
C ASN A 293 15.42 5.24 7.73
N ALA A 294 15.96 6.44 7.83
CA ALA A 294 16.58 7.14 6.71
C ALA A 294 17.75 6.35 6.10
N VAL A 295 18.49 5.61 6.94
CA VAL A 295 19.59 4.74 6.49
C VAL A 295 19.05 3.59 5.62
N ILE A 296 17.88 3.07 5.96
CA ILE A 296 17.25 1.94 5.26
C ILE A 296 16.46 2.42 4.05
N THR A 297 15.71 3.53 4.16
CA THR A 297 14.74 3.94 3.13
C THR A 297 15.28 4.98 2.14
N GLY A 298 16.45 5.57 2.42
CA GLY A 298 17.03 6.67 1.63
C GLY A 298 16.25 7.98 1.74
N LYS A 299 15.31 8.11 2.68
CA LYS A 299 14.54 9.32 2.90
C LYS A 299 15.32 10.32 3.74
N LEU A 300 15.97 11.26 3.07
CA LEU A 300 16.88 12.23 3.69
C LEU A 300 16.21 13.18 4.68
N TYR A 301 14.93 13.43 4.48
CA TYR A 301 14.16 14.43 5.26
C TYR A 301 13.03 13.75 6.07
N GLY A 302 13.30 12.57 6.59
CA GLY A 302 12.48 11.88 7.58
C GLY A 302 11.13 11.34 7.11
N MET A 303 10.22 11.22 8.05
CA MET A 303 8.91 10.57 7.90
C MET A 303 7.91 11.54 7.26
N GLY A 304 8.05 11.75 5.96
CA GLY A 304 7.16 12.62 5.20
C GLY A 304 6.76 12.04 3.86
N THR A 305 5.81 12.69 3.22
CA THR A 305 5.43 12.46 1.82
C THR A 305 6.20 13.42 0.93
N TYR A 306 6.88 12.88 -0.07
CA TYR A 306 7.82 13.57 -0.93
C TYR A 306 7.20 13.93 -2.27
N PHE A 307 7.38 15.17 -2.68
CA PHE A 307 6.92 15.72 -3.95
C PHE A 307 8.05 16.41 -4.69
N ALA A 308 7.90 16.53 -6.00
CA ALA A 308 8.82 17.28 -6.84
C ALA A 308 8.08 18.32 -7.70
N PRO A 309 8.61 19.53 -7.84
CA PRO A 309 8.13 20.50 -8.84
C PRO A 309 8.40 20.02 -10.26
N LYS A 310 9.53 19.31 -10.49
CA LYS A 310 9.93 18.77 -11.78
C LYS A 310 9.47 17.34 -11.97
N ALA A 311 8.67 17.10 -13.03
CA ALA A 311 8.12 15.79 -13.36
C ALA A 311 9.21 14.71 -13.57
N ARG A 312 10.36 15.07 -14.17
CA ARG A 312 11.46 14.13 -14.39
C ARG A 312 11.96 13.46 -13.13
N LYS A 313 11.95 14.15 -11.98
CA LYS A 313 12.31 13.54 -10.71
C LYS A 313 11.34 12.44 -10.31
N SER A 314 10.05 12.72 -10.36
CA SER A 314 8.98 11.76 -10.02
C SER A 314 8.90 10.60 -11.00
N LEU A 315 9.28 10.80 -12.28
CA LEU A 315 9.39 9.75 -13.29
C LEU A 315 10.32 8.62 -12.83
N GLY A 316 11.40 8.94 -12.12
CA GLY A 316 12.35 7.94 -11.60
C GLY A 316 11.74 6.91 -10.63
N TYR A 317 10.54 7.16 -10.10
CA TYR A 317 9.83 6.28 -9.16
C TYR A 317 8.69 5.49 -9.81
N THR A 318 8.46 5.64 -11.10
CA THR A 318 7.39 4.97 -11.84
C THR A 318 7.82 3.59 -12.35
N SER A 319 6.87 2.79 -12.86
CA SER A 319 7.17 1.51 -13.51
C SER A 319 7.70 1.64 -14.93
N VAL A 320 7.67 2.83 -15.53
CA VAL A 320 8.04 3.02 -16.94
C VAL A 320 9.52 2.73 -17.17
N SER A 321 9.84 2.16 -18.32
CA SER A 321 11.21 1.84 -18.73
C SER A 321 12.15 3.06 -18.66
N GLY A 322 13.33 2.85 -18.07
CA GLY A 322 14.32 3.90 -17.84
C GLY A 322 14.09 4.72 -16.56
N SER A 323 13.15 4.35 -15.70
CA SER A 323 13.02 4.92 -14.38
C SER A 323 14.21 4.57 -13.50
N TYR A 324 14.82 5.58 -12.87
CA TYR A 324 16.11 5.41 -12.18
C TYR A 324 15.96 4.65 -10.85
N TRP A 325 15.05 5.09 -9.98
CA TRP A 325 14.92 4.55 -8.64
C TRP A 325 14.06 3.28 -8.56
N ALA A 326 13.06 3.18 -9.44
CA ALA A 326 12.16 2.03 -9.48
C ALA A 326 12.69 0.90 -10.38
N HIS A 327 13.71 1.17 -11.23
CA HIS A 327 14.20 0.23 -12.24
C HIS A 327 13.04 -0.38 -13.06
N GLY A 328 12.10 0.50 -13.47
CA GLY A 328 10.91 0.08 -14.21
C GLY A 328 11.25 -0.47 -15.59
N ASN A 329 10.47 -1.44 -16.03
CA ASN A 329 10.61 -2.12 -17.31
C ASN A 329 9.30 -2.09 -18.13
N ASP A 330 8.26 -1.42 -17.63
CA ASP A 330 6.97 -1.36 -18.30
C ASP A 330 7.00 -0.37 -19.46
N THR A 331 6.15 -0.61 -20.45
CA THR A 331 5.97 0.29 -21.60
C THR A 331 5.22 1.57 -21.24
N PHE A 332 4.65 1.63 -20.04
CA PHE A 332 3.91 2.78 -19.51
C PHE A 332 4.15 2.91 -18.00
N GLY A 333 3.87 4.10 -17.47
CA GLY A 333 3.88 4.36 -16.03
C GLY A 333 2.91 5.48 -15.69
N PHE A 334 2.49 5.54 -14.42
CA PHE A 334 1.64 6.61 -13.93
C PHE A 334 2.41 7.54 -13.00
N MET A 335 2.05 8.81 -13.05
CA MET A 335 2.36 9.83 -12.03
C MET A 335 1.10 10.56 -11.65
N ALA A 336 1.08 11.18 -10.48
CA ALA A 336 0.01 12.10 -10.11
C ALA A 336 0.50 13.53 -9.96
N LEU A 337 -0.33 14.47 -10.37
CA LEU A 337 -0.31 15.83 -9.85
C LEU A 337 -1.16 15.86 -8.59
N MET A 338 -0.51 16.15 -7.47
CA MET A 338 -1.13 16.26 -6.17
C MET A 338 -1.32 17.75 -5.82
N ASP A 339 -2.47 18.09 -5.25
CA ASP A 339 -2.68 19.37 -4.61
C ASP A 339 -2.07 19.31 -3.21
N VAL A 340 -1.08 20.14 -2.95
CA VAL A 340 -0.27 20.12 -1.73
C VAL A 340 -0.43 21.44 -0.99
N ALA A 341 -0.79 21.35 0.28
CA ALA A 341 -0.85 22.47 1.22
C ALA A 341 0.58 22.89 1.61
N TYR A 342 1.21 23.65 0.71
CA TYR A 342 2.61 24.07 0.83
C TYR A 342 2.82 25.06 1.98
N GLY A 343 1.94 26.04 2.13
CA GLY A 343 1.97 27.04 3.20
C GLY A 343 3.30 27.78 3.30
N THR A 344 3.84 27.83 4.52
CA THR A 344 5.17 28.42 4.82
C THR A 344 6.24 27.32 4.84
N PRO A 345 7.24 27.35 3.95
CA PRO A 345 8.27 26.33 3.93
C PRO A 345 9.37 26.57 4.98
N PHE A 346 9.95 25.48 5.47
CA PHE A 346 11.29 25.46 6.04
C PHE A 346 12.28 25.16 4.91
N ASP A 347 13.03 26.17 4.47
CA ASP A 347 13.95 26.08 3.36
C ASP A 347 15.27 25.45 3.78
N VAL A 348 15.73 24.45 3.04
CA VAL A 348 16.97 23.69 3.26
C VAL A 348 17.89 23.84 2.06
N TYR A 349 19.06 24.43 2.29
CA TYR A 349 20.12 24.62 1.28
C TYR A 349 21.32 23.70 1.51
N ASP A 350 21.47 23.17 2.75
CA ASP A 350 22.50 22.22 3.12
C ASP A 350 21.88 21.08 3.94
N PHE A 351 22.35 19.86 3.71
CA PHE A 351 21.87 18.69 4.44
C PHE A 351 22.46 18.66 5.86
N ASN A 352 21.60 18.29 6.81
CA ASN A 352 21.99 18.03 8.19
C ASN A 352 21.42 16.66 8.61
N SER A 353 22.23 15.82 9.26
CA SER A 353 21.81 14.49 9.71
C SER A 353 20.60 14.50 10.66
N LYS A 354 20.33 15.63 11.35
CA LYS A 354 19.12 15.81 12.15
C LYS A 354 17.83 15.71 11.31
N TYR A 355 17.90 15.96 10.00
CA TYR A 355 16.74 15.89 9.10
C TYR A 355 16.27 14.44 8.86
N TYR A 356 17.11 13.43 9.12
CA TYR A 356 16.69 12.03 9.07
C TYR A 356 15.50 11.71 9.99
N ASN A 357 15.40 12.42 11.12
CA ASN A 357 14.32 12.24 12.10
C ASN A 357 13.21 13.29 11.93
N MET A 358 13.10 13.93 10.76
CA MET A 358 12.09 14.95 10.52
C MET A 358 10.69 14.33 10.56
N ASN A 359 9.82 14.98 11.29
CA ASN A 359 8.38 14.80 11.35
C ASN A 359 7.74 16.18 11.58
N TYR A 360 6.43 16.25 11.73
CA TYR A 360 5.77 17.55 11.91
C TYR A 360 6.24 18.29 13.18
N GLU A 361 6.42 17.60 14.30
CA GLU A 361 6.87 18.22 15.56
C GLU A 361 8.30 18.74 15.45
N ASN A 362 9.19 17.97 14.84
CA ASN A 362 10.58 18.38 14.65
C ASN A 362 10.69 19.54 13.65
N LEU A 363 9.83 19.57 12.62
CA LEU A 363 9.73 20.71 11.70
C LEU A 363 9.46 22.01 12.47
N GLN A 364 8.54 22.00 13.45
CA GLN A 364 8.23 23.16 14.28
C GLN A 364 9.42 23.63 15.12
N LYS A 365 10.31 22.70 15.55
CA LYS A 365 11.53 23.04 16.29
C LYS A 365 12.58 23.72 15.41
N PHE A 366 12.61 23.40 14.10
CA PHE A 366 13.51 24.06 13.14
C PHE A 366 12.96 25.41 12.68
N LYS A 367 11.66 25.48 12.44
CA LYS A 367 10.96 26.71 12.04
C LYS A 367 9.51 26.66 12.52
N GLU A 368 9.19 27.43 13.54
CA GLU A 368 7.82 27.57 14.04
C GLU A 368 6.88 28.09 12.94
N GLY A 369 5.71 27.48 12.83
CA GLY A 369 4.72 27.80 11.82
C GLY A 369 5.04 27.28 10.41
N ALA A 370 6.12 26.50 10.23
CA ALA A 370 6.39 25.86 8.95
C ALA A 370 5.38 24.75 8.68
N ASN A 371 4.90 24.69 7.42
CA ASN A 371 3.96 23.68 6.98
C ASN A 371 4.64 22.55 6.20
N CYS A 372 5.77 22.80 5.54
CA CYS A 372 6.54 21.82 4.79
C CYS A 372 8.04 22.09 4.90
N LEU A 373 8.84 21.10 4.54
CA LEU A 373 10.26 21.27 4.27
C LEU A 373 10.43 21.41 2.75
N HIS A 374 11.22 22.41 2.33
CA HIS A 374 11.62 22.60 0.92
C HIS A 374 13.14 22.50 0.82
N ALA A 375 13.62 21.35 0.37
CA ALA A 375 15.03 21.17 0.06
C ALA A 375 15.30 21.62 -1.37
N HIS A 376 16.20 22.58 -1.53
CA HIS A 376 16.51 23.23 -2.80
C HIS A 376 17.55 22.44 -3.60
N ALA A 377 17.42 22.44 -4.91
CA ALA A 377 18.42 21.91 -5.83
C ALA A 377 19.77 22.62 -5.55
N GLY A 378 20.84 21.85 -5.58
CA GLY A 378 22.18 22.34 -5.21
C GLY A 378 22.53 22.15 -3.72
N ALA A 379 21.55 21.84 -2.85
CA ALA A 379 21.82 21.54 -1.45
C ALA A 379 22.91 20.46 -1.33
N CYS A 380 23.96 20.76 -0.55
CA CYS A 380 25.05 19.83 -0.29
C CYS A 380 24.54 18.67 0.57
N LEU A 381 24.75 17.42 0.11
CA LEU A 381 24.36 16.20 0.81
C LEU A 381 25.51 15.54 1.58
N GLY A 382 26.66 16.20 1.57
CA GLY A 382 27.93 15.69 2.10
C GLY A 382 28.90 15.24 1.01
N GLY A 383 30.18 15.51 1.21
CA GLY A 383 31.24 15.29 0.22
C GLY A 383 31.01 16.09 -1.06
N TYR A 384 31.08 15.45 -2.21
CA TYR A 384 30.84 16.06 -3.53
C TYR A 384 29.40 15.87 -4.04
N SER A 385 28.49 15.31 -3.23
CA SER A 385 27.11 15.04 -3.63
C SER A 385 26.21 16.23 -3.35
N SER A 386 25.33 16.57 -4.30
CA SER A 386 24.32 17.61 -4.13
C SER A 386 22.95 17.13 -4.63
N LEU A 387 21.90 17.74 -4.08
CA LEU A 387 20.52 17.50 -4.51
C LEU A 387 20.31 18.01 -5.93
N LYS A 388 19.94 17.15 -6.86
CA LYS A 388 19.80 17.52 -8.28
C LYS A 388 18.52 18.30 -8.59
N ASN A 389 17.47 18.10 -7.82
CA ASN A 389 16.15 18.73 -7.99
C ASN A 389 15.57 19.06 -6.64
N ASP A 390 14.70 20.08 -6.58
CA ASP A 390 13.98 20.41 -5.38
C ASP A 390 13.16 19.20 -4.88
N GLU A 391 13.08 19.08 -3.55
CA GLU A 391 12.18 18.18 -2.85
C GLU A 391 11.30 18.97 -1.90
N ILE A 392 10.00 18.74 -1.99
CA ILE A 392 9.03 19.29 -1.06
C ILE A 392 8.47 18.14 -0.24
N VAL A 393 8.55 18.24 1.08
CA VAL A 393 8.15 17.18 1.99
C VAL A 393 7.12 17.72 2.96
N VAL A 394 5.97 17.05 3.03
CA VAL A 394 4.91 17.32 4.00
C VAL A 394 4.83 16.20 5.03
N TYR A 395 4.38 16.50 6.24
CA TYR A 395 4.47 15.60 7.39
C TYR A 395 3.12 15.26 8.03
N LYS A 396 2.02 15.57 7.32
CA LYS A 396 0.67 15.13 7.66
C LYS A 396 -0.02 14.60 6.41
N GLU A 397 -0.80 13.56 6.54
CA GLU A 397 -1.50 12.92 5.39
C GLU A 397 -2.54 13.85 4.78
N GLU A 398 -3.18 14.67 5.60
CA GLU A 398 -4.15 15.68 5.20
C GLU A 398 -3.55 16.85 4.41
N GLN A 399 -2.22 16.96 4.32
CA GLN A 399 -1.55 18.02 3.57
C GLN A 399 -1.54 17.82 2.06
N CYS A 400 -2.07 16.71 1.55
CA CYS A 400 -2.13 16.49 0.12
C CYS A 400 -3.38 15.69 -0.30
N THR A 401 -3.81 15.92 -1.53
CA THR A 401 -4.86 15.13 -2.18
C THR A 401 -4.57 14.98 -3.67
N ILE A 402 -5.05 13.89 -4.29
CA ILE A 402 -4.85 13.68 -5.73
C ILE A 402 -5.72 14.64 -6.53
N LYS A 403 -5.18 15.18 -7.64
CA LYS A 403 -5.89 16.01 -8.58
C LYS A 403 -5.95 15.42 -9.98
N TYR A 404 -4.81 14.93 -10.49
CA TYR A 404 -4.73 14.29 -11.80
C TYR A 404 -3.87 13.03 -11.72
N LEU A 405 -4.33 11.98 -12.38
CA LEU A 405 -3.54 10.81 -12.73
C LEU A 405 -3.08 10.94 -14.18
N VAL A 406 -1.79 10.80 -14.43
CA VAL A 406 -1.17 11.00 -15.74
C VAL A 406 -0.44 9.73 -16.17
N GLU A 407 -0.82 9.20 -17.33
CA GLU A 407 -0.14 8.06 -17.97
C GLU A 407 0.95 8.58 -18.90
N LEU A 408 2.12 7.98 -18.78
CA LEU A 408 3.32 8.25 -19.57
C LEU A 408 3.74 6.99 -20.31
N ARG A 409 4.34 7.17 -21.50
CA ARG A 409 4.91 6.09 -22.31
C ARG A 409 6.33 6.39 -22.74
#